data_9ed7b10fcbf84bced406c436dd008f88
#
_entry.id   9ed7b10fcbf84bced406c436dd008f88
#
_cell.length_a   1.000
_cell.length_b   1.000
_cell.length_c   1.000
_cell.angle_alpha   90.00
_cell.angle_beta   90.00
_cell.angle_gamma   90.00
#
_symmetry.space_group_name_H-M   'P 1'
#
loop_
_entity.id
_entity.type
_entity.pdbx_description
1 polymer ?
#
loop_
_entity_poly.entity_id
_entity_poly.type
_entity_poly.pdbx_seq_one_letter_code
_entity_poly.pdbx_strand_id
1 'polypeptide(L)'
;MEYVTFKENGTVQEEIKKSKFICHVKRVSSEEEARDFINAIKKEHYKATHNCSAFIIGEQSDIKRTSDDGEPSGTAGVPMLGVLENHRITNSCVVVTRYFGGIKLGAGGLIRAYAGSVAQAVREIGLVEIKEQVILGITLSYSQYQEFANFLKDHQLAEQDPMFTDQVMTTIFVDKENTNSITAALVEFYNSKVIIEDQGIREVEVPLLSVEK
;
A
#
# COMPACT_ATOMS: atom_id res chain seq x y z
N MET A 1 -11.17 -7.07 -0.30
CA MET A 1 -10.55 -7.11 1.04
C MET A 1 -9.60 -5.94 1.18
N GLU A 2 -9.32 -5.50 2.42
CA GLU A 2 -8.49 -4.30 2.62
C GLU A 2 -7.13 -4.71 3.17
N TYR A 3 -6.06 -4.18 2.60
CA TYR A 3 -4.71 -4.40 3.10
C TYR A 3 -3.80 -3.21 2.80
N VAL A 4 -2.71 -3.09 3.58
CA VAL A 4 -1.72 -2.03 3.42
C VAL A 4 -0.51 -2.57 2.67
N THR A 5 0.00 -1.77 1.72
CA THR A 5 1.23 -2.08 0.99
C THR A 5 2.02 -0.80 0.72
N PHE A 6 3.24 -0.91 0.19
CA PHE A 6 3.98 0.27 -0.26
C PHE A 6 3.26 0.94 -1.44
N LYS A 7 3.33 2.27 -1.49
CA LYS A 7 2.72 3.06 -2.56
C LYS A 7 3.26 2.66 -3.94
N GLU A 8 4.56 2.44 -4.02
CA GLU A 8 5.24 2.06 -5.25
C GLU A 8 6.51 1.26 -4.96
N ASN A 9 7.11 0.69 -6.00
CA ASN A 9 8.44 0.11 -5.90
C ASN A 9 9.47 1.24 -5.78
N GLY A 10 10.52 1.04 -4.98
CA GLY A 10 11.49 2.10 -4.77
C GLY A 10 12.76 1.64 -4.09
N THR A 11 13.67 2.57 -3.94
CA THR A 11 14.95 2.33 -3.29
C THR A 11 15.34 3.55 -2.47
N VAL A 12 15.73 3.32 -1.23
CA VAL A 12 16.28 4.34 -0.32
C VAL A 12 17.66 3.89 0.17
N GLN A 13 18.50 4.84 0.56
CA GLN A 13 19.84 4.50 1.07
C GLN A 13 20.28 5.42 2.19
N GLU A 14 21.08 4.86 3.09
CA GLU A 14 21.72 5.58 4.17
C GLU A 14 23.14 5.08 4.43
N GLU A 15 23.94 5.89 5.09
CA GLU A 15 25.27 5.50 5.54
C GLU A 15 25.34 5.52 7.07
N ILE A 16 25.73 4.38 7.67
CA ILE A 16 25.88 4.23 9.12
C ILE A 16 27.28 3.72 9.41
N LYS A 17 28.09 4.51 10.12
CA LYS A 17 29.48 4.16 10.45
C LYS A 17 30.26 3.65 9.23
N LYS A 18 30.23 4.39 8.14
CA LYS A 18 30.85 4.07 6.84
C LYS A 18 30.30 2.83 6.14
N SER A 19 29.38 2.08 6.72
CA SER A 19 28.65 1.03 6.00
C SER A 19 27.51 1.67 5.24
N LYS A 20 27.36 1.31 3.95
CA LYS A 20 26.26 1.74 3.11
C LYS A 20 25.14 0.70 3.19
N PHE A 21 23.96 1.14 3.51
CA PHE A 21 22.71 0.35 3.50
C PHE A 21 21.80 0.85 2.40
N ILE A 22 21.33 -0.04 1.54
CA ILE A 22 20.41 0.27 0.45
C ILE A 22 19.19 -0.63 0.61
N CYS A 23 18.03 -0.04 0.90
CA CYS A 23 16.78 -0.75 1.02
C CYS A 23 16.02 -0.68 -0.32
N HIS A 24 15.84 -1.82 -0.95
CA HIS A 24 15.04 -2.01 -2.16
C HIS A 24 13.68 -2.55 -1.78
N VAL A 25 12.62 -1.94 -2.31
CA VAL A 25 11.24 -2.31 -2.05
C VAL A 25 10.56 -2.72 -3.35
N LYS A 26 9.84 -3.82 -3.32
CA LYS A 26 8.97 -4.25 -4.42
C LYS A 26 7.64 -4.77 -3.90
N ARG A 27 6.54 -4.32 -4.51
CA ARG A 27 5.22 -4.95 -4.35
C ARG A 27 5.23 -6.29 -5.05
N VAL A 28 4.77 -7.34 -4.38
CA VAL A 28 4.77 -8.72 -4.87
C VAL A 28 3.46 -9.40 -4.50
N SER A 29 2.96 -10.26 -5.38
CA SER A 29 1.71 -10.99 -5.18
C SER A 29 1.95 -12.47 -4.86
N SER A 30 3.18 -12.96 -5.02
CA SER A 30 3.53 -14.36 -4.81
C SER A 30 4.92 -14.54 -4.21
N GLU A 31 5.15 -15.70 -3.60
CA GLU A 31 6.48 -16.08 -3.09
C GLU A 31 7.51 -16.20 -4.23
N GLU A 32 7.09 -16.58 -5.43
CA GLU A 32 7.94 -16.64 -6.62
C GLU A 32 8.44 -15.25 -7.01
N GLU A 33 7.55 -14.27 -7.13
CA GLU A 33 7.94 -12.89 -7.42
C GLU A 33 8.88 -12.29 -6.37
N ALA A 34 8.67 -12.62 -5.08
CA ALA A 34 9.55 -12.17 -4.02
C ALA A 34 10.95 -12.79 -4.16
N ARG A 35 11.05 -14.09 -4.46
CA ARG A 35 12.32 -14.79 -4.69
C ARG A 35 13.06 -14.26 -5.90
N ASP A 36 12.34 -14.02 -6.99
CA ASP A 36 12.93 -13.45 -8.22
C ASP A 36 13.49 -12.06 -7.96
N PHE A 37 12.78 -11.22 -7.21
CA PHE A 37 13.27 -9.91 -6.81
C PHE A 37 14.52 -10.01 -5.94
N ILE A 38 14.53 -10.86 -4.92
CA ILE A 38 15.71 -11.08 -4.08
C ILE A 38 16.91 -11.51 -4.92
N ASN A 39 16.72 -12.45 -5.84
CA ASN A 39 17.77 -12.95 -6.72
C ASN A 39 18.28 -11.86 -7.68
N ALA A 40 17.41 -11.02 -8.20
CA ALA A 40 17.78 -9.89 -9.05
C ALA A 40 18.68 -8.90 -8.29
N ILE A 41 18.30 -8.53 -7.06
CA ILE A 41 19.10 -7.64 -6.20
C ILE A 41 20.45 -8.27 -5.85
N LYS A 42 20.48 -9.56 -5.49
CA LYS A 42 21.74 -10.28 -5.22
C LYS A 42 22.68 -10.30 -6.43
N LYS A 43 22.13 -10.41 -7.62
CA LYS A 43 22.90 -10.38 -8.89
C LYS A 43 23.42 -8.98 -9.18
N GLU A 44 22.60 -7.95 -8.98
CA GLU A 44 22.98 -6.55 -9.17
C GLU A 44 24.07 -6.14 -8.18
N HIS A 45 23.87 -6.48 -6.92
CA HIS A 45 24.77 -6.14 -5.81
C HIS A 45 25.68 -7.31 -5.39
N TYR A 46 26.22 -8.05 -6.36
CA TYR A 46 27.05 -9.25 -6.09
C TYR A 46 28.35 -8.96 -5.32
N LYS A 47 28.79 -7.71 -5.26
CA LYS A 47 29.96 -7.26 -4.47
C LYS A 47 29.57 -6.83 -3.05
N ALA A 48 28.31 -6.78 -2.72
CA ALA A 48 27.87 -6.43 -1.39
C ALA A 48 28.27 -7.51 -0.36
N THR A 49 28.42 -7.10 0.88
CA THR A 49 28.74 -8.03 1.96
C THR A 49 27.55 -8.93 2.25
N HIS A 50 26.34 -8.35 2.28
CA HIS A 50 25.10 -9.05 2.57
C HIS A 50 23.92 -8.41 1.80
N ASN A 51 22.94 -9.23 1.40
CA ASN A 51 21.65 -8.84 0.85
C ASN A 51 20.55 -9.50 1.65
N CYS A 52 20.28 -8.93 2.83
CA CYS A 52 19.27 -9.47 3.75
C CYS A 52 17.87 -9.17 3.24
N SER A 53 16.90 -10.05 3.50
CA SER A 53 15.55 -9.89 2.96
C SER A 53 14.46 -10.22 3.95
N ALA A 54 13.30 -9.61 3.75
CA ALA A 54 12.05 -9.96 4.39
C ALA A 54 10.89 -9.74 3.42
N PHE A 55 9.87 -10.60 3.45
CA PHE A 55 8.65 -10.40 2.70
C PHE A 55 7.43 -10.96 3.43
N ILE A 56 6.29 -10.35 3.14
CA ILE A 56 4.97 -10.78 3.58
C ILE A 56 4.07 -10.83 2.34
N ILE A 57 3.32 -11.91 2.19
CA ILE A 57 2.41 -12.14 1.07
C ILE A 57 1.08 -12.66 1.58
N GLY A 58 0.03 -12.34 0.84
CA GLY A 58 -1.36 -12.65 1.15
C GLY A 58 -2.03 -11.47 1.88
N GLU A 59 -3.27 -11.19 1.55
CA GLU A 59 -4.04 -10.10 2.16
C GLU A 59 -4.16 -10.22 3.68
N GLN A 60 -4.12 -11.47 4.19
CA GLN A 60 -4.10 -11.76 5.63
C GLN A 60 -2.69 -12.03 6.16
N SER A 61 -1.63 -11.67 5.40
CA SER A 61 -0.23 -11.90 5.78
C SER A 61 0.11 -13.37 6.01
N ASP A 62 -0.39 -14.25 5.13
CA ASP A 62 -0.34 -15.70 5.27
C ASP A 62 1.07 -16.27 5.17
N ILE A 63 1.91 -15.66 4.34
CA ILE A 63 3.28 -16.11 4.10
C ILE A 63 4.26 -15.04 4.55
N LYS A 64 5.15 -15.41 5.47
CA LYS A 64 6.22 -14.55 5.97
C LYS A 64 7.55 -15.27 5.86
N ARG A 65 8.57 -14.61 5.31
CA ARG A 65 9.93 -15.17 5.21
C ARG A 65 10.97 -14.10 5.49
N THR A 66 12.10 -14.54 6.03
CA THR A 66 13.26 -13.69 6.29
C THR A 66 14.57 -14.38 5.93
N SER A 67 15.61 -13.59 5.67
CA SER A 67 16.97 -14.08 5.47
C SER A 67 17.97 -13.05 5.99
N ASP A 68 18.91 -13.50 6.80
CA ASP A 68 20.03 -12.70 7.29
C ASP A 68 21.21 -12.68 6.30
N ASP A 69 21.20 -13.53 5.26
CA ASP A 69 22.23 -13.60 4.20
C ASP A 69 23.69 -13.52 4.72
N GLY A 70 23.97 -14.23 5.79
CA GLY A 70 25.31 -14.29 6.40
C GLY A 70 25.60 -13.22 7.48
N GLU A 71 24.69 -12.30 7.77
CA GLU A 71 24.77 -11.51 9.02
C GLU A 71 24.55 -12.42 10.23
N PRO A 72 24.94 -12.02 11.45
CA PRO A 72 24.62 -12.78 12.65
C PRO A 72 23.12 -13.07 12.76
N SER A 73 22.78 -14.31 13.11
CA SER A 73 21.38 -14.78 13.14
C SER A 73 20.45 -13.85 13.91
N GLY A 74 19.32 -13.48 13.28
CA GLY A 74 18.28 -12.63 13.86
C GLY A 74 18.62 -11.13 13.92
N THR A 75 19.72 -10.68 13.30
CA THR A 75 20.13 -9.27 13.37
C THR A 75 19.69 -8.44 12.17
N ALA A 76 19.17 -9.06 11.11
CA ALA A 76 18.77 -8.39 9.89
C ALA A 76 17.34 -8.74 9.45
N GLY A 77 17.09 -9.95 9.00
CA GLY A 77 15.79 -10.35 8.41
C GLY A 77 14.62 -10.19 9.38
N VAL A 78 14.78 -10.65 10.62
CA VAL A 78 13.72 -10.54 11.65
C VAL A 78 13.40 -9.09 12.01
N PRO A 79 14.37 -8.19 12.28
CA PRO A 79 14.11 -6.76 12.45
C PRO A 79 13.42 -6.09 11.28
N MET A 80 13.77 -6.45 10.04
CA MET A 80 13.11 -5.95 8.83
C MET A 80 11.65 -6.39 8.77
N LEU A 81 11.38 -7.69 9.04
CA LEU A 81 10.02 -8.24 9.09
C LEU A 81 9.18 -7.52 10.14
N GLY A 82 9.75 -7.27 11.34
CA GLY A 82 9.07 -6.56 12.41
C GLY A 82 8.58 -5.16 12.00
N VAL A 83 9.32 -4.45 11.14
CA VAL A 83 8.86 -3.15 10.61
C VAL A 83 7.66 -3.33 9.68
N LEU A 84 7.69 -4.32 8.79
CA LEU A 84 6.54 -4.61 7.90
C LEU A 84 5.30 -4.96 8.72
N GLU A 85 5.44 -5.82 9.75
CA GLU A 85 4.34 -6.22 10.63
C GLU A 85 3.76 -5.06 11.44
N ASN A 86 4.62 -4.21 12.01
CA ASN A 86 4.19 -3.04 12.80
C ASN A 86 3.37 -2.04 11.97
N HIS A 87 3.66 -1.93 10.67
CA HIS A 87 2.91 -1.10 9.74
C HIS A 87 1.80 -1.86 9.00
N ARG A 88 1.56 -3.14 9.35
CA ARG A 88 0.57 -4.03 8.71
C ARG A 88 0.77 -4.17 7.20
N ILE A 89 2.01 -4.02 6.73
CA ILE A 89 2.36 -4.11 5.32
C ILE A 89 2.33 -5.57 4.89
N THR A 90 1.62 -5.85 3.81
CA THR A 90 1.63 -7.14 3.13
C THR A 90 1.84 -6.98 1.63
N ASN A 91 1.91 -8.09 0.89
CA ASN A 91 2.16 -8.12 -0.55
C ASN A 91 3.39 -7.28 -0.94
N SER A 92 4.46 -7.40 -0.13
CA SER A 92 5.68 -6.62 -0.25
C SER A 92 6.91 -7.42 0.09
N CYS A 93 7.97 -7.18 -0.66
CA CYS A 93 9.32 -7.70 -0.42
C CYS A 93 10.30 -6.55 -0.25
N VAL A 94 11.12 -6.62 0.79
CA VAL A 94 12.22 -5.68 1.04
C VAL A 94 13.55 -6.42 1.04
N VAL A 95 14.56 -5.85 0.39
CA VAL A 95 15.94 -6.34 0.40
C VAL A 95 16.83 -5.20 0.86
N VAL A 96 17.57 -5.41 1.95
CA VAL A 96 18.57 -4.44 2.41
C VAL A 96 19.96 -4.95 2.06
N THR A 97 20.59 -4.27 1.11
CA THR A 97 21.95 -4.50 0.65
C THR A 97 22.92 -3.74 1.53
N ARG A 98 23.90 -4.41 2.10
CA ARG A 98 24.95 -3.78 2.91
C ARG A 98 26.32 -3.93 2.29
N TYR A 99 27.01 -2.79 2.17
CA TYR A 99 28.45 -2.73 1.92
C TYR A 99 29.16 -2.35 3.22
N PHE A 100 30.02 -3.24 3.72
CA PHE A 100 30.74 -3.02 4.99
C PHE A 100 31.78 -1.89 4.88
N GLY A 101 31.71 -0.94 5.77
CA GLY A 101 32.59 0.25 5.81
C GLY A 101 33.81 0.13 6.74
N GLY A 102 34.17 -1.08 7.17
CA GLY A 102 35.35 -1.29 8.04
C GLY A 102 35.08 -1.11 9.55
N ILE A 103 33.92 -0.57 9.95
CA ILE A 103 33.54 -0.36 11.34
C ILE A 103 32.42 -1.30 11.76
N LYS A 104 32.65 -2.17 12.72
CA LYS A 104 31.63 -3.10 13.24
C LYS A 104 30.55 -2.35 14.00
N LEU A 105 29.28 -2.69 13.70
CA LEU A 105 28.10 -2.12 14.35
C LEU A 105 27.72 -2.84 15.65
N GLY A 106 28.09 -4.12 15.78
CA GLY A 106 27.62 -5.03 16.83
C GLY A 106 26.15 -5.45 16.58
N ALA A 107 25.66 -6.48 17.28
CA ALA A 107 24.33 -7.03 17.09
C ALA A 107 23.24 -5.98 17.23
N GLY A 108 23.22 -5.22 18.32
CA GLY A 108 22.22 -4.16 18.53
C GLY A 108 22.31 -3.02 17.50
N GLY A 109 23.51 -2.74 16.97
CA GLY A 109 23.71 -1.78 15.89
C GLY A 109 23.14 -2.29 14.56
N LEU A 110 23.34 -3.56 14.24
CA LEU A 110 22.79 -4.20 13.04
C LEU A 110 21.25 -4.21 13.08
N ILE A 111 20.66 -4.65 14.20
CA ILE A 111 19.20 -4.65 14.38
C ILE A 111 18.62 -3.26 14.07
N ARG A 112 19.20 -2.20 14.66
CA ARG A 112 18.73 -0.82 14.41
C ARG A 112 18.94 -0.38 12.97
N ALA A 113 20.07 -0.73 12.35
CA ALA A 113 20.37 -0.34 10.98
C ALA A 113 19.39 -0.99 9.98
N TYR A 114 19.18 -2.30 10.07
CA TYR A 114 18.28 -3.01 9.16
C TYR A 114 16.81 -2.59 9.35
N ALA A 115 16.34 -2.49 10.59
CA ALA A 115 15.00 -1.96 10.86
C ALA A 115 14.86 -0.49 10.42
N GLY A 116 15.88 0.34 10.69
CA GLY A 116 15.91 1.75 10.30
C GLY A 116 15.82 1.96 8.80
N SER A 117 16.55 1.16 8.01
CA SER A 117 16.51 1.23 6.54
C SER A 117 15.12 0.91 5.97
N VAL A 118 14.41 -0.09 6.52
CA VAL A 118 13.03 -0.39 6.12
C VAL A 118 12.07 0.71 6.59
N ALA A 119 12.23 1.21 7.82
CA ALA A 119 11.42 2.32 8.32
C ALA A 119 11.63 3.61 7.51
N GLN A 120 12.85 3.86 7.01
CA GLN A 120 13.13 4.95 6.07
C GLN A 120 12.35 4.75 4.75
N ALA A 121 12.37 3.54 4.20
CA ALA A 121 11.60 3.23 2.99
C ALA A 121 10.09 3.46 3.20
N VAL A 122 9.53 3.09 4.34
CA VAL A 122 8.13 3.39 4.70
C VAL A 122 7.86 4.89 4.67
N ARG A 123 8.75 5.72 5.23
CA ARG A 123 8.57 7.18 5.26
C ARG A 123 8.72 7.84 3.89
N GLU A 124 9.72 7.43 3.10
CA GLU A 124 10.07 8.11 1.84
C GLU A 124 9.21 7.63 0.67
N ILE A 125 8.92 6.33 0.57
CA ILE A 125 8.08 5.76 -0.49
C ILE A 125 6.59 5.96 -0.16
N GLY A 126 6.24 5.87 1.13
CA GLY A 126 4.86 5.94 1.59
C GLY A 126 4.11 4.62 1.48
N LEU A 127 2.92 4.61 2.06
CA LEU A 127 2.03 3.46 2.08
C LEU A 127 0.67 3.82 1.47
N VAL A 128 0.02 2.82 0.93
CA VAL A 128 -1.37 2.88 0.47
C VAL A 128 -2.18 1.76 1.10
N GLU A 129 -3.45 2.02 1.33
CA GLU A 129 -4.44 1.01 1.64
C GLU A 129 -5.15 0.62 0.35
N ILE A 130 -5.16 -0.67 0.05
CA ILE A 130 -5.93 -1.23 -1.06
C ILE A 130 -7.33 -1.51 -0.54
N LYS A 131 -8.35 -0.91 -1.16
CA LYS A 131 -9.76 -1.04 -0.79
C LYS A 131 -10.61 -1.48 -1.95
N GLU A 132 -11.68 -2.24 -1.67
CA GLU A 132 -12.75 -2.50 -2.63
C GLU A 132 -13.80 -1.39 -2.53
N GLN A 133 -14.12 -0.78 -3.66
CA GLN A 133 -15.23 0.14 -3.80
C GLN A 133 -16.25 -0.41 -4.79
N VAL A 134 -17.54 -0.22 -4.47
CA VAL A 134 -18.65 -0.47 -5.41
C VAL A 134 -18.80 0.73 -6.32
N ILE A 135 -18.99 0.47 -7.60
CA ILE A 135 -19.25 1.46 -8.64
C ILE A 135 -20.76 1.62 -8.74
N LEU A 136 -21.29 2.76 -8.29
CA LEU A 136 -22.72 3.06 -8.44
C LEU A 136 -22.95 4.03 -9.59
N GLY A 137 -23.61 3.57 -10.63
CA GLY A 137 -24.16 4.40 -11.69
C GLY A 137 -25.44 5.07 -11.24
N ILE A 138 -25.57 6.40 -11.45
CA ILE A 138 -26.70 7.20 -11.01
C ILE A 138 -27.26 7.94 -12.19
N THR A 139 -28.58 7.78 -12.45
CA THR A 139 -29.28 8.52 -13.48
C THR A 139 -30.24 9.53 -12.85
N LEU A 140 -30.09 10.79 -13.21
CA LEU A 140 -30.77 11.95 -12.65
C LEU A 140 -31.42 12.79 -13.75
N SER A 141 -32.55 13.44 -13.44
CA SER A 141 -33.02 14.58 -14.23
C SER A 141 -32.12 15.79 -14.01
N TYR A 142 -32.16 16.77 -14.91
CA TYR A 142 -31.37 18.01 -14.75
C TYR A 142 -31.69 18.76 -13.44
N SER A 143 -32.95 18.75 -12.99
CA SER A 143 -33.35 19.36 -11.74
C SER A 143 -32.77 18.62 -10.52
N GLN A 144 -32.71 17.30 -10.54
CA GLN A 144 -32.08 16.50 -9.50
C GLN A 144 -30.57 16.69 -9.46
N TYR A 145 -29.95 16.79 -10.63
CA TYR A 145 -28.50 17.00 -10.73
C TYR A 145 -28.03 18.31 -10.09
N GLN A 146 -28.84 19.38 -10.14
CA GLN A 146 -28.50 20.64 -9.48
C GLN A 146 -28.32 20.50 -7.95
N GLU A 147 -29.01 19.54 -7.34
CA GLU A 147 -28.92 19.27 -5.90
C GLU A 147 -27.85 18.20 -5.56
N PHE A 148 -27.37 17.46 -6.55
CA PHE A 148 -26.46 16.33 -6.38
C PHE A 148 -25.13 16.73 -5.69
N ALA A 149 -24.62 17.90 -6.01
CA ALA A 149 -23.40 18.43 -5.38
C ALA A 149 -23.51 18.58 -3.86
N ASN A 150 -24.71 18.87 -3.34
CA ASN A 150 -24.97 18.93 -1.90
C ASN A 150 -24.90 17.53 -1.29
N PHE A 151 -25.55 16.55 -1.93
CA PHE A 151 -25.49 15.16 -1.50
C PHE A 151 -24.04 14.65 -1.44
N LEU A 152 -23.25 14.89 -2.50
CA LEU A 152 -21.85 14.47 -2.57
C LEU A 152 -21.02 15.07 -1.42
N LYS A 153 -21.22 16.36 -1.17
CA LYS A 153 -20.51 17.08 -0.09
C LYS A 153 -20.86 16.52 1.29
N ASP A 154 -22.16 16.28 1.55
CA ASP A 154 -22.64 15.80 2.84
C ASP A 154 -22.14 14.39 3.15
N HIS A 155 -21.95 13.58 2.12
CA HIS A 155 -21.44 12.20 2.23
C HIS A 155 -19.95 12.04 1.91
N GLN A 156 -19.22 13.14 1.67
CA GLN A 156 -17.79 13.15 1.33
C GLN A 156 -17.47 12.28 0.10
N LEU A 157 -18.35 12.26 -0.88
CA LEU A 157 -18.22 11.54 -2.14
C LEU A 157 -17.81 12.49 -3.27
N ALA A 158 -17.27 11.92 -4.33
CA ALA A 158 -16.98 12.62 -5.57
C ALA A 158 -17.63 11.92 -6.76
N GLU A 159 -18.24 12.69 -7.67
CA GLU A 159 -18.73 12.15 -8.92
C GLU A 159 -17.59 11.89 -9.90
N GLN A 160 -17.84 10.93 -10.81
CA GLN A 160 -16.93 10.57 -11.89
C GLN A 160 -17.70 10.53 -13.21
N ASP A 161 -17.05 10.97 -14.27
CA ASP A 161 -17.50 10.85 -15.67
C ASP A 161 -18.95 11.25 -15.93
N PRO A 162 -19.42 12.46 -15.54
CA PRO A 162 -20.79 12.88 -15.79
C PRO A 162 -21.06 13.03 -17.30
N MET A 163 -22.13 12.36 -17.77
CA MET A 163 -22.60 12.42 -19.14
C MET A 163 -23.95 13.12 -19.20
N PHE A 164 -24.08 14.11 -20.09
CA PHE A 164 -25.25 14.95 -20.25
C PHE A 164 -25.96 14.60 -21.56
N THR A 165 -27.16 13.98 -21.47
CA THR A 165 -28.01 13.64 -22.59
C THR A 165 -29.42 14.23 -22.37
N ASP A 166 -30.50 13.50 -22.56
CA ASP A 166 -31.86 13.81 -22.08
C ASP A 166 -31.96 13.71 -20.54
N GLN A 167 -31.04 12.98 -19.93
CA GLN A 167 -30.80 12.86 -18.50
C GLN A 167 -29.32 13.06 -18.21
N VAL A 168 -28.98 13.16 -16.94
CA VAL A 168 -27.59 13.17 -16.48
C VAL A 168 -27.27 11.80 -15.90
N MET A 169 -26.28 11.15 -16.47
CA MET A 169 -25.73 9.89 -15.96
C MET A 169 -24.35 10.18 -15.34
N THR A 170 -24.14 9.76 -14.13
CA THR A 170 -22.87 9.92 -13.42
C THR A 170 -22.57 8.69 -12.59
N THR A 171 -21.35 8.59 -12.12
CA THR A 171 -20.88 7.46 -11.30
C THR A 171 -20.30 7.99 -9.99
N ILE A 172 -20.53 7.25 -8.91
CA ILE A 172 -19.81 7.44 -7.65
C ILE A 172 -19.15 6.13 -7.22
N PHE A 173 -18.05 6.25 -6.47
CA PHE A 173 -17.36 5.12 -5.88
C PHE A 173 -17.60 5.14 -4.37
N VAL A 174 -18.12 4.03 -3.85
CA VAL A 174 -18.50 3.90 -2.46
C VAL A 174 -17.76 2.72 -1.85
N ASP A 175 -17.13 2.92 -0.69
CA ASP A 175 -16.50 1.82 0.04
C ASP A 175 -17.53 0.73 0.29
N LYS A 176 -17.17 -0.53 0.04
CA LYS A 176 -18.07 -1.68 0.02
C LYS A 176 -18.95 -1.78 1.28
N GLU A 177 -18.39 -1.47 2.44
CA GLU A 177 -19.11 -1.48 3.71
C GLU A 177 -20.18 -0.39 3.81
N ASN A 178 -20.04 0.73 3.08
CA ASN A 178 -20.94 1.87 3.09
C ASN A 178 -21.99 1.84 1.97
N THR A 179 -21.94 0.87 1.06
CA THR A 179 -22.79 0.83 -0.13
C THR A 179 -24.28 0.87 0.20
N ASN A 180 -24.72 0.05 1.16
CA ASN A 180 -26.14 -0.01 1.53
C ASN A 180 -26.64 1.31 2.15
N SER A 181 -25.83 1.96 2.99
CA SER A 181 -26.19 3.23 3.64
C SER A 181 -26.25 4.38 2.63
N ILE A 182 -25.29 4.47 1.70
CA ILE A 182 -25.26 5.49 0.64
C ILE A 182 -26.41 5.28 -0.34
N THR A 183 -26.70 4.05 -0.74
CA THR A 183 -27.84 3.73 -1.61
C THR A 183 -29.15 4.15 -0.97
N ALA A 184 -29.35 3.83 0.31
CA ALA A 184 -30.55 4.22 1.05
C ALA A 184 -30.67 5.76 1.16
N ALA A 185 -29.56 6.44 1.45
CA ALA A 185 -29.53 7.90 1.51
C ALA A 185 -29.86 8.57 0.17
N LEU A 186 -29.37 8.04 -0.96
CA LEU A 186 -29.74 8.51 -2.31
C LEU A 186 -31.23 8.35 -2.58
N VAL A 187 -31.79 7.19 -2.25
CA VAL A 187 -33.21 6.90 -2.41
C VAL A 187 -34.07 7.86 -1.60
N GLU A 188 -33.70 8.12 -0.35
CA GLU A 188 -34.38 9.08 0.53
C GLU A 188 -34.26 10.51 0.01
N PHE A 189 -33.05 10.97 -0.35
CA PHE A 189 -32.77 12.32 -0.83
C PHE A 189 -33.61 12.68 -2.07
N TYR A 190 -33.82 11.74 -2.95
CA TYR A 190 -34.62 11.94 -4.17
C TYR A 190 -36.06 11.39 -4.08
N ASN A 191 -36.55 11.08 -2.89
CA ASN A 191 -37.91 10.55 -2.68
C ASN A 191 -38.23 9.35 -3.60
N SER A 192 -37.30 8.40 -3.71
CA SER A 192 -37.38 7.19 -4.54
C SER A 192 -37.49 7.47 -6.06
N LYS A 193 -37.09 8.66 -6.53
CA LYS A 193 -37.14 9.04 -7.95
C LYS A 193 -35.77 9.06 -8.62
N VAL A 194 -34.81 8.33 -8.09
CA VAL A 194 -33.45 8.15 -8.65
C VAL A 194 -33.30 6.72 -9.15
N ILE A 195 -32.56 6.56 -10.25
CA ILE A 195 -32.15 5.24 -10.74
C ILE A 195 -30.71 5.03 -10.29
N ILE A 196 -30.47 3.91 -9.60
CA ILE A 196 -29.15 3.52 -9.09
C ILE A 196 -28.86 2.11 -9.60
N GLU A 197 -27.69 1.94 -10.21
CA GLU A 197 -27.25 0.66 -10.78
C GLU A 197 -25.91 0.30 -10.16
N ASP A 198 -25.79 -0.94 -9.65
CA ASP A 198 -24.50 -1.52 -9.27
C ASP A 198 -23.77 -1.93 -10.56
N GLN A 199 -22.65 -1.27 -10.83
CA GLN A 199 -21.81 -1.51 -12.02
C GLN A 199 -20.58 -2.38 -11.70
N GLY A 200 -20.52 -2.97 -10.52
CA GLY A 200 -19.46 -3.86 -10.10
C GLY A 200 -18.52 -3.26 -9.05
N ILE A 201 -17.39 -3.94 -8.86
CA ILE A 201 -16.39 -3.61 -7.84
C ILE A 201 -15.08 -3.22 -8.52
N ARG A 202 -14.40 -2.24 -7.94
CA ARG A 202 -13.04 -1.86 -8.31
C ARG A 202 -12.13 -1.87 -7.09
N GLU A 203 -10.85 -2.14 -7.30
CA GLU A 203 -9.83 -1.86 -6.30
C GLU A 203 -9.31 -0.43 -6.44
N VAL A 204 -9.09 0.21 -5.30
CA VAL A 204 -8.52 1.57 -5.24
C VAL A 204 -7.37 1.63 -4.25
N GLU A 205 -6.41 2.47 -4.56
CA GLU A 205 -5.29 2.78 -3.69
C GLU A 205 -5.57 4.11 -2.96
N VAL A 206 -5.76 4.02 -1.66
CA VAL A 206 -5.95 5.21 -0.80
C VAL A 206 -4.64 5.52 -0.09
N PRO A 207 -4.00 6.67 -0.36
CA PRO A 207 -2.78 7.04 0.33
C PRO A 207 -3.00 7.10 1.85
N LEU A 208 -2.18 6.39 2.60
CA LEU A 208 -2.13 6.55 4.04
C LEU A 208 -1.29 7.80 4.34
N LEU A 209 -1.92 8.81 4.90
CA LEU A 209 -1.21 9.97 5.40
C LEU A 209 -0.23 9.49 6.48
N SER A 210 1.06 9.79 6.29
CA SER A 210 2.06 9.54 7.32
C SER A 210 1.62 10.26 8.60
N VAL A 211 1.22 9.50 9.61
CA VAL A 211 1.04 10.04 10.94
C VAL A 211 2.46 10.35 11.43
N GLU A 212 2.85 11.62 11.31
CA GLU A 212 4.02 12.12 12.03
C GLU A 212 3.80 11.86 13.52
N LYS A 213 4.61 10.98 14.09
CA LYS A 213 4.79 10.83 15.54
C LYS A 213 6.19 11.27 15.93
#